data_198e522e6dcd645bcba8475131995687
#
_entry.id   198e522e6dcd645bcba8475131995687
#
_cell.length_a   1.000
_cell.length_b   1.000
_cell.length_c   1.000
_cell.angle_alpha   90.00
_cell.angle_beta   90.00
_cell.angle_gamma   90.00
#
_symmetry.space_group_name_H-M   'P 1'
#
loop_
_entity.id
_entity.type
_entity.pdbx_description
1 polymer ?
#
loop_
_entity_poly.entity_id
_entity_poly.type
_entity_poly.pdbx_seq_one_letter_code
_entity_poly.pdbx_strand_id
1 'polypeptide(L)'
;LDGQVAYVTPVVHNGQIIQITGKYVFGTDIKTGKIRWTYDFASAFEEKERREISCVTPLVDGQFIIATRGYNHGTVLLELAADGNSVKPLWKNNDLDTQHGGTVLLNGHIYGSTWINNSSGEWACVDAQTGRTIFMQPWQVPGKDGKLIPLGKGITIAADGMLYQFDDKRGTLALARPGQDNLDIVSSFNITYGTKEYWACPMISDGVMYVRRGDVLAAYDVKAK
;
A
#
# COMPACT_ATOMS: atom_id res chain seq x y z
N LEU A 1 9.20 -16.13 -16.09
CA LEU A 1 9.47 -14.72 -15.78
C LEU A 1 10.88 -14.61 -15.23
N ASP A 2 11.66 -13.67 -15.69
CA ASP A 2 13.02 -13.45 -15.24
C ASP A 2 13.07 -13.05 -13.76
N GLY A 3 14.09 -13.53 -13.05
CA GLY A 3 14.20 -13.52 -11.61
C GLY A 3 14.30 -12.15 -10.99
N GLN A 4 13.17 -11.52 -10.81
CA GLN A 4 13.04 -10.22 -10.17
C GLN A 4 12.56 -10.33 -8.75
N VAL A 5 13.03 -9.41 -7.91
CA VAL A 5 12.78 -9.46 -6.48
C VAL A 5 11.38 -8.95 -6.13
N ALA A 6 10.69 -9.72 -5.29
CA ALA A 6 9.41 -9.30 -4.71
C ALA A 6 9.34 -9.68 -3.23
N TYR A 7 8.98 -8.71 -2.40
CA TYR A 7 8.74 -8.89 -0.97
C TYR A 7 7.24 -8.66 -0.69
N VAL A 8 6.40 -9.42 -1.39
CA VAL A 8 4.95 -9.27 -1.39
C VAL A 8 4.25 -10.55 -1.00
N THR A 9 3.08 -10.45 -0.41
CA THR A 9 2.21 -11.59 -0.17
C THR A 9 1.37 -11.85 -1.42
N PRO A 10 1.38 -13.07 -1.97
CA PRO A 10 0.52 -13.43 -3.09
C PRO A 10 -0.97 -13.37 -2.69
N VAL A 11 -1.82 -12.96 -3.62
CA VAL A 11 -3.29 -12.93 -3.43
C VAL A 11 -3.93 -14.08 -4.19
N VAL A 12 -4.72 -14.90 -3.49
CA VAL A 12 -5.50 -15.96 -4.12
C VAL A 12 -6.86 -15.41 -4.55
N HIS A 13 -7.18 -15.49 -5.84
CA HIS A 13 -8.44 -15.01 -6.39
C HIS A 13 -8.86 -15.83 -7.61
N ASN A 14 -10.12 -16.26 -7.67
CA ASN A 14 -10.72 -16.98 -8.80
C ASN A 14 -9.85 -18.13 -9.36
N GLY A 15 -9.30 -18.97 -8.46
CA GLY A 15 -8.50 -20.13 -8.82
C GLY A 15 -7.12 -19.82 -9.38
N GLN A 16 -6.62 -18.62 -9.14
CA GLN A 16 -5.26 -18.19 -9.49
C GLN A 16 -4.58 -17.45 -8.34
N ILE A 17 -3.27 -17.43 -8.38
CA ILE A 17 -2.41 -16.64 -7.51
C ILE A 17 -2.01 -15.40 -8.30
N ILE A 18 -2.39 -14.22 -7.79
CA ILE A 18 -2.03 -12.92 -8.34
C ILE A 18 -0.84 -12.38 -7.58
N GLN A 19 0.19 -11.96 -8.30
CA GLN A 19 1.43 -11.47 -7.72
C GLN A 19 2.04 -10.36 -8.58
N ILE A 20 2.87 -9.53 -7.95
CA ILE A 20 3.70 -8.51 -8.60
C ILE A 20 5.18 -8.81 -8.36
N THR A 21 5.99 -8.66 -9.37
CA THR A 21 7.46 -8.61 -9.28
C THR A 21 7.95 -7.19 -9.56
N GLY A 22 9.25 -7.00 -9.63
CA GLY A 22 9.82 -5.73 -10.04
C GLY A 22 9.44 -5.30 -11.47
N LYS A 23 8.94 -6.20 -12.31
CA LYS A 23 8.59 -5.89 -13.70
C LYS A 23 7.15 -6.23 -14.05
N TYR A 24 6.62 -7.33 -13.57
CA TYR A 24 5.34 -7.87 -14.02
C TYR A 24 4.32 -7.95 -12.88
N VAL A 25 3.06 -7.69 -13.21
CA VAL A 25 1.90 -8.23 -12.51
C VAL A 25 1.43 -9.45 -13.28
N PHE A 26 1.13 -10.55 -12.62
CA PHE A 26 0.76 -11.79 -13.29
C PHE A 26 -0.18 -12.66 -12.46
N GLY A 27 -0.95 -13.48 -13.15
CA GLY A 27 -1.80 -14.51 -12.56
C GLY A 27 -1.31 -15.90 -12.89
N THR A 28 -1.21 -16.78 -11.91
CA THR A 28 -0.79 -18.17 -12.04
C THR A 28 -1.92 -19.09 -11.63
N ASP A 29 -2.22 -20.07 -12.45
CA ASP A 29 -3.21 -21.10 -12.12
C ASP A 29 -2.80 -21.89 -10.87
N ILE A 30 -3.67 -21.92 -9.86
CA ILE A 30 -3.34 -22.50 -8.54
C ILE A 30 -3.16 -24.03 -8.60
N LYS A 31 -3.77 -24.72 -9.58
CA LYS A 31 -3.70 -26.18 -9.70
C LYS A 31 -2.50 -26.63 -10.53
N THR A 32 -2.20 -25.90 -11.59
CA THR A 32 -1.20 -26.33 -12.58
C THR A 32 0.12 -25.59 -12.48
N GLY A 33 0.16 -24.45 -11.76
CA GLY A 33 1.33 -23.57 -11.70
C GLY A 33 1.63 -22.81 -12.99
N LYS A 34 0.76 -22.93 -14.01
CA LYS A 34 0.97 -22.24 -15.29
C LYS A 34 0.55 -20.78 -15.19
N ILE A 35 1.34 -19.89 -15.77
CA ILE A 35 0.99 -18.47 -15.93
C ILE A 35 -0.20 -18.37 -16.88
N ARG A 36 -1.28 -17.72 -16.46
CA ARG A 36 -2.46 -17.44 -17.26
C ARG A 36 -2.33 -16.14 -18.04
N TRP A 37 -1.78 -15.11 -17.39
CA TRP A 37 -1.57 -13.79 -17.98
C TRP A 37 -0.41 -13.07 -17.32
N THR A 38 0.14 -12.10 -18.03
CA THR A 38 1.15 -11.17 -17.53
C THR A 38 0.82 -9.76 -17.98
N TYR A 39 1.16 -8.77 -17.18
CA TYR A 39 1.14 -7.36 -17.51
C TYR A 39 2.52 -6.77 -17.22
N ASP A 40 3.14 -6.15 -18.21
CA ASP A 40 4.43 -5.47 -18.05
C ASP A 40 4.23 -4.13 -17.34
N PHE A 41 4.30 -4.18 -16.02
CA PHE A 41 4.10 -3.02 -15.17
C PHE A 41 5.22 -1.98 -15.32
N ALA A 42 6.45 -2.44 -15.46
CA ALA A 42 7.60 -1.53 -15.58
C ALA A 42 7.50 -0.67 -16.83
N SER A 43 7.07 -1.24 -17.95
CA SER A 43 6.91 -0.50 -19.22
C SER A 43 5.71 0.44 -19.23
N ALA A 44 4.81 0.37 -18.26
CA ALA A 44 3.65 1.26 -18.17
C ALA A 44 4.02 2.69 -17.72
N PHE A 45 5.17 2.84 -17.09
CA PHE A 45 5.65 4.11 -16.53
C PHE A 45 6.99 4.50 -17.12
N GLU A 46 7.25 5.82 -17.23
CA GLU A 46 8.58 6.33 -17.59
C GLU A 46 9.52 6.08 -16.40
N GLU A 47 10.42 5.14 -16.55
CA GLU A 47 11.28 4.67 -15.47
C GLU A 47 12.35 5.70 -15.15
N LYS A 48 12.28 6.30 -13.96
CA LYS A 48 13.33 7.17 -13.42
C LYS A 48 14.35 6.41 -12.57
N GLU A 49 13.96 5.30 -11.97
CA GLU A 49 14.84 4.40 -11.21
C GLU A 49 14.64 2.94 -11.63
N ARG A 50 15.74 2.28 -12.01
CA ARG A 50 15.75 0.88 -12.45
C ARG A 50 15.80 -0.12 -11.30
N ARG A 51 15.09 0.10 -10.23
CA ARG A 51 14.99 -0.89 -9.15
C ARG A 51 13.91 -1.91 -9.48
N GLU A 52 14.31 -3.09 -9.83
CA GLU A 52 13.40 -4.21 -10.11
C GLU A 52 12.95 -4.91 -8.82
N ILE A 53 12.34 -4.14 -7.92
CA ILE A 53 11.86 -4.59 -6.60
C ILE A 53 10.41 -4.18 -6.42
N SER A 54 9.58 -5.08 -5.91
CA SER A 54 8.24 -4.76 -5.44
C SER A 54 8.07 -5.18 -3.99
N CYS A 55 7.47 -4.28 -3.19
CA CYS A 55 7.21 -4.52 -1.75
C CYS A 55 5.74 -4.28 -1.38
N VAL A 56 4.86 -4.13 -2.37
CA VAL A 56 3.44 -3.86 -2.14
C VAL A 56 2.59 -5.00 -2.70
N THR A 57 1.77 -5.58 -1.83
CA THR A 57 0.82 -6.61 -2.22
C THR A 57 -0.29 -6.00 -3.08
N PRO A 58 -0.62 -6.57 -4.24
CA PRO A 58 -1.74 -6.09 -5.04
C PRO A 58 -3.06 -6.16 -4.27
N LEU A 59 -3.93 -5.17 -4.45
CA LEU A 59 -5.31 -5.25 -4.00
C LEU A 59 -6.15 -5.91 -5.10
N VAL A 60 -7.10 -6.75 -4.70
CA VAL A 60 -8.04 -7.37 -5.62
C VAL A 60 -9.45 -7.13 -5.11
N ASP A 61 -10.28 -6.52 -5.97
CA ASP A 61 -11.69 -6.26 -5.71
C ASP A 61 -12.53 -6.70 -6.90
N GLY A 62 -13.26 -7.81 -6.75
CA GLY A 62 -13.99 -8.42 -7.85
C GLY A 62 -13.06 -8.76 -9.03
N GLN A 63 -13.31 -8.15 -10.18
CA GLN A 63 -12.49 -8.30 -11.39
C GLN A 63 -11.33 -7.30 -11.48
N PHE A 64 -11.20 -6.41 -10.50
CA PHE A 64 -10.20 -5.34 -10.53
C PHE A 64 -8.97 -5.69 -9.71
N ILE A 65 -7.80 -5.41 -10.27
CA ILE A 65 -6.50 -5.61 -9.65
C ILE A 65 -5.80 -4.27 -9.62
N ILE A 66 -5.52 -3.77 -8.41
CA ILE A 66 -4.78 -2.53 -8.18
C ILE A 66 -3.35 -2.92 -7.83
N ALA A 67 -2.41 -2.52 -8.64
CA ALA A 67 -1.00 -2.79 -8.44
C ALA A 67 -0.21 -1.50 -8.34
N THR A 68 0.66 -1.39 -7.31
CA THR A 68 1.59 -0.28 -7.13
C THR A 68 2.96 -0.79 -6.71
N ARG A 69 4.02 -0.03 -6.98
CA ARG A 69 5.37 -0.53 -6.76
C ARG A 69 6.32 0.42 -6.02
N GLY A 70 6.11 1.69 -6.04
CA GLY A 70 7.09 2.67 -5.59
C GLY A 70 8.22 2.91 -6.62
N TYR A 71 9.21 3.68 -6.23
CA TYR A 71 10.38 3.99 -7.08
C TYR A 71 10.03 4.68 -8.41
N ASN A 72 9.07 5.60 -8.37
CA ASN A 72 8.51 6.35 -9.51
C ASN A 72 7.78 5.49 -10.56
N HIS A 73 7.16 4.38 -10.13
CA HIS A 73 6.37 3.52 -11.01
C HIS A 73 4.85 3.67 -10.82
N GLY A 74 4.41 4.40 -9.81
CA GLY A 74 2.98 4.70 -9.59
C GLY A 74 2.09 3.48 -9.38
N THR A 75 0.83 3.62 -9.77
CA THR A 75 -0.25 2.63 -9.61
C THR A 75 -0.99 2.40 -10.92
N VAL A 76 -1.40 1.16 -11.17
CA VAL A 76 -2.25 0.78 -12.31
C VAL A 76 -3.49 0.03 -11.81
N LEU A 77 -4.64 0.30 -12.43
CA LEU A 77 -5.82 -0.55 -12.34
C LEU A 77 -5.88 -1.45 -13.57
N LEU A 78 -5.94 -2.75 -13.33
CA LEU A 78 -6.16 -3.78 -14.33
C LEU A 78 -7.55 -4.38 -14.15
N GLU A 79 -8.24 -4.65 -15.24
CA GLU A 79 -9.47 -5.44 -15.26
C GLU A 79 -9.14 -6.86 -15.74
N LEU A 80 -9.45 -7.84 -14.90
CA LEU A 80 -9.33 -9.27 -15.21
C LEU A 80 -10.52 -9.69 -16.08
N ALA A 81 -10.27 -10.33 -17.21
CA ALA A 81 -11.31 -10.89 -18.05
C ALA A 81 -12.13 -11.95 -17.29
N ALA A 82 -13.40 -12.13 -17.66
CA ALA A 82 -14.29 -13.07 -17.00
C ALA A 82 -13.81 -14.53 -17.00
N ASP A 83 -13.04 -14.92 -18.04
CA ASP A 83 -12.43 -16.24 -18.12
C ASP A 83 -11.14 -16.38 -17.30
N GLY A 84 -10.66 -15.28 -16.72
CA GLY A 84 -9.45 -15.20 -15.91
C GLY A 84 -8.13 -15.38 -16.67
N ASN A 85 -8.13 -15.30 -18.02
CA ASN A 85 -6.95 -15.60 -18.84
C ASN A 85 -6.26 -14.37 -19.42
N SER A 86 -6.80 -13.18 -19.21
CA SER A 86 -6.20 -11.94 -19.66
C SER A 86 -6.54 -10.77 -18.75
N VAL A 87 -5.74 -9.72 -18.83
CA VAL A 87 -6.01 -8.43 -18.16
C VAL A 87 -5.88 -7.29 -19.15
N LYS A 88 -6.61 -6.22 -18.92
CA LYS A 88 -6.42 -4.95 -19.62
C LYS A 88 -6.23 -3.80 -18.62
N PRO A 89 -5.33 -2.85 -18.88
CA PRO A 89 -5.22 -1.65 -18.07
C PRO A 89 -6.44 -0.74 -18.31
N LEU A 90 -7.03 -0.22 -17.24
CA LEU A 90 -8.09 0.77 -17.29
C LEU A 90 -7.54 2.18 -17.12
N TRP A 91 -6.68 2.38 -16.14
CA TRP A 91 -5.97 3.63 -15.92
C TRP A 91 -4.62 3.39 -15.24
N LYS A 92 -3.77 4.41 -15.27
CA LYS A 92 -2.55 4.52 -14.48
C LYS A 92 -2.48 5.87 -13.77
N ASN A 93 -1.85 5.89 -12.61
CA ASN A 93 -1.63 7.08 -11.79
C ASN A 93 -0.17 7.13 -11.35
N ASN A 94 0.51 8.26 -11.56
CA ASN A 94 1.92 8.42 -11.23
C ASN A 94 2.14 8.93 -9.79
N ASP A 95 1.12 9.49 -9.15
CA ASP A 95 1.25 10.14 -7.84
C ASP A 95 1.22 9.11 -6.70
N LEU A 96 0.32 8.12 -6.79
CA LEU A 96 0.26 7.05 -5.79
C LEU A 96 1.33 6.01 -6.10
N ASP A 97 2.47 6.17 -5.46
CA ASP A 97 3.71 5.45 -5.72
C ASP A 97 4.22 4.77 -4.43
N THR A 98 3.40 3.91 -3.84
CA THR A 98 3.69 3.28 -2.55
C THR A 98 4.86 2.31 -2.66
N GLN A 99 5.88 2.49 -1.82
CA GLN A 99 7.07 1.63 -1.79
C GLN A 99 6.91 0.44 -0.84
N HIS A 100 6.47 0.69 0.39
CA HIS A 100 6.33 -0.32 1.43
C HIS A 100 4.90 -0.43 1.94
N GLY A 101 4.58 -1.60 2.45
CA GLY A 101 3.31 -1.85 3.10
C GLY A 101 2.19 -2.01 2.10
N GLY A 102 1.08 -1.37 2.35
CA GLY A 102 -0.11 -1.53 1.55
C GLY A 102 -0.71 -0.21 1.12
N THR A 103 -1.45 -0.29 0.06
CA THR A 103 -2.55 0.62 -0.23
C THR A 103 -3.82 -0.01 0.28
N VAL A 104 -4.84 0.78 0.56
CA VAL A 104 -6.17 0.30 0.93
C VAL A 104 -7.22 0.88 0.01
N LEU A 105 -8.21 0.07 -0.34
CA LEU A 105 -9.43 0.52 -1.02
C LEU A 105 -10.50 0.72 0.04
N LEU A 106 -11.00 1.95 0.17
CA LEU A 106 -12.04 2.31 1.12
C LEU A 106 -13.01 3.31 0.49
N ASN A 107 -14.31 2.96 0.44
CA ASN A 107 -15.37 3.81 -0.09
C ASN A 107 -15.08 4.36 -1.50
N GLY A 108 -14.56 3.53 -2.41
CA GLY A 108 -14.27 3.91 -3.79
C GLY A 108 -12.97 4.73 -3.97
N HIS A 109 -12.17 4.86 -2.93
CA HIS A 109 -10.90 5.58 -2.96
C HIS A 109 -9.74 4.66 -2.56
N ILE A 110 -8.59 4.86 -3.18
CA ILE A 110 -7.34 4.15 -2.88
C ILE A 110 -6.45 5.10 -2.10
N TYR A 111 -6.04 4.67 -0.89
CA TYR A 111 -5.18 5.43 -0.01
C TYR A 111 -3.83 4.74 0.15
N GLY A 112 -2.76 5.52 0.19
CA GLY A 112 -1.41 5.02 0.42
C GLY A 112 -0.40 6.16 0.59
N SER A 113 0.83 5.80 0.85
CA SER A 113 1.95 6.76 0.80
C SER A 113 2.58 6.80 -0.58
N THR A 114 3.20 7.92 -0.92
CA THR A 114 4.06 8.03 -2.10
C THR A 114 5.51 7.70 -1.74
N TRP A 115 6.37 7.66 -2.74
CA TRP A 115 7.82 7.52 -2.57
C TRP A 115 8.54 8.71 -3.22
N ILE A 116 9.09 9.61 -2.40
CA ILE A 116 10.02 10.65 -2.86
C ILE A 116 11.45 10.14 -2.77
N ASN A 117 11.78 9.48 -1.66
CA ASN A 117 13.02 8.77 -1.43
C ASN A 117 12.84 7.77 -0.27
N ASN A 118 13.91 7.07 0.12
CA ASN A 118 13.84 6.05 1.19
C ASN A 118 13.47 6.60 2.59
N SER A 119 13.40 7.90 2.76
CA SER A 119 13.10 8.54 4.06
C SER A 119 11.89 9.45 4.04
N SER A 120 11.35 9.76 2.88
CA SER A 120 10.23 10.68 2.73
C SER A 120 9.26 10.26 1.65
N GLY A 121 8.03 10.65 1.83
CA GLY A 121 6.92 10.52 0.91
C GLY A 121 5.77 11.38 1.40
N GLU A 122 4.73 11.43 0.61
CA GLU A 122 3.47 12.09 0.92
C GLU A 122 2.38 11.05 1.08
N TRP A 123 1.24 11.44 1.59
CA TRP A 123 0.07 10.58 1.68
C TRP A 123 -0.91 10.99 0.60
N ALA A 124 -1.39 10.01 -0.15
CA ALA A 124 -2.19 10.24 -1.34
C ALA A 124 -3.53 9.50 -1.28
N CYS A 125 -4.51 10.08 -1.95
CA CYS A 125 -5.80 9.49 -2.23
C CYS A 125 -6.07 9.56 -3.73
N VAL A 126 -6.49 8.44 -4.31
CA VAL A 126 -6.84 8.32 -5.72
C VAL A 126 -8.25 7.77 -5.83
N ASP A 127 -9.06 8.37 -6.69
CA ASP A 127 -10.37 7.84 -7.05
C ASP A 127 -10.21 6.50 -7.79
N ALA A 128 -10.79 5.45 -7.25
CA ALA A 128 -10.59 4.08 -7.76
C ALA A 128 -11.21 3.86 -9.14
N GLN A 129 -12.25 4.60 -9.50
CA GLN A 129 -12.92 4.45 -10.79
C GLN A 129 -12.16 5.15 -11.92
N THR A 130 -11.65 6.35 -11.65
CA THR A 130 -11.07 7.22 -12.69
C THR A 130 -9.53 7.24 -12.68
N GLY A 131 -8.90 6.81 -11.59
CA GLY A 131 -7.46 6.92 -11.39
C GLY A 131 -6.97 8.35 -11.10
N ARG A 132 -7.90 9.31 -10.89
CA ARG A 132 -7.55 10.70 -10.62
C ARG A 132 -7.10 10.88 -9.18
N THR A 133 -6.00 11.57 -8.98
CA THR A 133 -5.54 12.00 -7.65
C THR A 133 -6.52 13.01 -7.06
N ILE A 134 -7.06 12.70 -5.90
CA ILE A 134 -7.95 13.57 -5.13
C ILE A 134 -7.12 14.55 -4.32
N PHE A 135 -6.16 14.01 -3.57
CA PHE A 135 -5.15 14.82 -2.87
C PHE A 135 -3.83 14.06 -2.75
N MET A 136 -2.77 14.82 -2.60
CA MET A 136 -1.43 14.36 -2.23
C MET A 136 -0.79 15.44 -1.39
N GLN A 137 -0.37 15.13 -0.18
CA GLN A 137 0.16 16.14 0.74
C GLN A 137 1.06 15.54 1.81
N PRO A 138 2.09 16.30 2.27
CA PRO A 138 2.85 15.93 3.44
C PRO A 138 1.98 16.04 4.70
N TRP A 139 2.27 15.21 5.70
CA TRP A 139 1.50 15.15 6.93
C TRP A 139 2.35 15.42 8.14
N GLN A 140 1.73 16.03 9.14
CA GLN A 140 2.36 16.33 10.41
C GLN A 140 1.44 15.93 11.55
N VAL A 141 2.03 15.45 12.63
CA VAL A 141 1.33 15.13 13.88
C VAL A 141 1.91 15.94 15.03
N PRO A 142 1.12 16.31 16.04
CA PRO A 142 1.65 16.96 17.23
C PRO A 142 2.62 16.05 17.98
N GLY A 143 3.82 16.54 18.26
CA GLY A 143 4.79 15.91 19.15
C GLY A 143 4.50 16.24 20.63
N LYS A 144 5.23 15.58 21.52
CA LYS A 144 5.06 15.77 22.97
C LYS A 144 5.37 17.20 23.45
N ASP A 145 6.21 17.90 22.72
CA ASP A 145 6.60 19.30 22.99
C ASP A 145 5.73 20.32 22.25
N GLY A 146 4.65 19.87 21.62
CA GLY A 146 3.76 20.70 20.82
C GLY A 146 4.29 21.05 19.41
N LYS A 147 5.53 20.67 19.06
CA LYS A 147 6.04 20.85 17.71
C LYS A 147 5.44 19.81 16.78
N LEU A 148 5.23 20.23 15.53
CA LEU A 148 4.74 19.32 14.51
C LEU A 148 5.87 18.40 14.03
N ILE A 149 5.61 17.09 14.07
CA ILE A 149 6.50 16.05 13.57
C ILE A 149 5.97 15.62 12.20
N PRO A 150 6.77 15.72 11.13
CA PRO A 150 6.32 15.27 9.82
C PRO A 150 6.18 13.74 9.82
N LEU A 151 5.06 13.24 9.33
CA LEU A 151 4.91 11.85 8.91
C LEU A 151 5.60 11.70 7.54
N GLY A 152 6.40 10.64 7.44
CA GLY A 152 7.01 10.28 6.17
C GLY A 152 6.13 9.33 5.37
N LYS A 153 6.76 8.56 4.50
CA LYS A 153 6.11 7.43 3.84
C LYS A 153 5.90 6.27 4.80
N GLY A 154 5.07 5.32 4.43
CA GLY A 154 4.86 4.14 5.26
C GLY A 154 3.67 3.31 4.81
N ILE A 155 3.03 2.70 5.78
CA ILE A 155 2.01 1.68 5.60
C ILE A 155 0.64 2.27 5.93
N THR A 156 -0.35 1.98 5.09
CA THR A 156 -1.76 2.29 5.36
C THR A 156 -2.53 0.99 5.57
N ILE A 157 -3.30 0.92 6.64
CA ILE A 157 -4.33 -0.10 6.86
C ILE A 157 -5.65 0.57 7.18
N ALA A 158 -6.77 -0.14 7.03
CA ALA A 158 -8.11 0.37 7.32
C ALA A 158 -8.84 -0.54 8.30
N ALA A 159 -9.57 0.06 9.23
CA ALA A 159 -10.53 -0.62 10.09
C ALA A 159 -11.63 0.37 10.49
N ASP A 160 -12.88 -0.09 10.56
CA ASP A 160 -14.05 0.67 10.99
C ASP A 160 -14.23 2.01 10.27
N GLY A 161 -13.94 2.05 8.97
CA GLY A 161 -14.05 3.26 8.14
C GLY A 161 -12.96 4.31 8.40
N MET A 162 -11.98 3.99 9.22
CA MET A 162 -10.82 4.82 9.54
C MET A 162 -9.55 4.28 8.89
N LEU A 163 -8.55 5.13 8.73
CA LEU A 163 -7.23 4.76 8.26
C LEU A 163 -6.22 4.84 9.39
N TYR A 164 -5.35 3.83 9.45
CA TYR A 164 -4.18 3.83 10.32
C TYR A 164 -2.95 3.97 9.45
N GLN A 165 -2.19 5.03 9.67
CA GLN A 165 -1.00 5.37 8.91
C GLN A 165 0.23 5.20 9.78
N PHE A 166 1.16 4.37 9.31
CA PHE A 166 2.34 3.98 10.06
C PHE A 166 3.61 4.42 9.34
N ASP A 167 4.30 5.43 9.91
CA ASP A 167 5.56 5.95 9.39
C ASP A 167 6.68 4.91 9.55
N ASP A 168 7.30 4.52 8.42
CA ASP A 168 8.32 3.46 8.36
C ASP A 168 9.70 3.88 8.89
N LYS A 169 9.89 5.15 9.26
CA LYS A 169 11.16 5.68 9.77
C LYS A 169 11.12 5.98 11.26
N ARG A 170 10.06 6.62 11.73
CA ARG A 170 9.95 7.08 13.13
C ARG A 170 9.07 6.19 13.97
N GLY A 171 8.30 5.31 13.31
CA GLY A 171 7.33 4.45 14.00
C GLY A 171 6.16 5.23 14.59
N THR A 172 5.85 6.41 14.05
CA THR A 172 4.64 7.14 14.39
C THR A 172 3.46 6.43 13.75
N LEU A 173 2.48 6.06 14.54
CA LEU A 173 1.21 5.54 14.09
C LEU A 173 0.14 6.60 14.31
N ALA A 174 -0.57 6.94 13.24
CA ALA A 174 -1.65 7.92 13.25
C ALA A 174 -2.97 7.28 12.87
N LEU A 175 -4.03 7.61 13.61
CA LEU A 175 -5.42 7.34 13.24
C LEU A 175 -5.93 8.54 12.45
N ALA A 176 -6.43 8.30 11.25
CA ALA A 176 -6.93 9.33 10.36
C ALA A 176 -8.37 9.02 9.90
N ARG A 177 -9.18 10.07 9.80
CA ARG A 177 -10.51 10.01 9.21
C ARG A 177 -10.42 10.48 7.75
N PRO A 178 -10.89 9.66 6.78
CA PRO A 178 -10.99 10.10 5.39
C PRO A 178 -11.95 11.28 5.26
N GLY A 179 -11.49 12.37 4.68
CA GLY A 179 -12.30 13.52 4.24
C GLY A 179 -12.47 13.52 2.72
N GLN A 180 -13.12 14.55 2.18
CA GLN A 180 -13.31 14.69 0.72
C GLN A 180 -11.98 15.03 0.01
N ASP A 181 -11.23 15.97 0.57
CA ASP A 181 -10.02 16.50 -0.05
C ASP A 181 -8.78 16.36 0.85
N ASN A 182 -8.91 15.71 1.98
CA ASN A 182 -7.84 15.53 2.95
C ASN A 182 -8.11 14.32 3.85
N LEU A 183 -7.17 14.07 4.76
CA LEU A 183 -7.34 13.17 5.89
C LEU A 183 -7.21 13.97 7.18
N ASP A 184 -8.11 13.81 8.12
CA ASP A 184 -8.01 14.41 9.44
C ASP A 184 -7.28 13.48 10.40
N ILE A 185 -6.15 13.90 10.93
CA ILE A 185 -5.48 13.13 11.99
C ILE A 185 -6.28 13.28 13.29
N VAL A 186 -6.84 12.17 13.74
CA VAL A 186 -7.63 12.10 14.97
C VAL A 186 -6.73 11.94 16.19
N SER A 187 -5.74 11.06 16.09
CA SER A 187 -4.77 10.80 17.15
C SER A 187 -3.49 10.20 16.60
N SER A 188 -2.43 10.24 17.38
CA SER A 188 -1.17 9.58 17.02
C SER A 188 -0.37 9.19 18.24
N PHE A 189 0.48 8.17 18.10
CA PHE A 189 1.46 7.78 19.09
C PHE A 189 2.68 7.12 18.42
N ASN A 190 3.77 7.01 19.17
CA ASN A 190 4.98 6.37 18.69
C ASN A 190 5.11 4.96 19.23
N ILE A 191 5.45 4.03 18.33
CA ILE A 191 5.87 2.66 18.69
C ILE A 191 7.31 2.74 19.19
N THR A 192 7.50 2.51 20.48
CA THR A 192 8.82 2.63 21.13
C THR A 192 9.51 1.30 21.38
N TYR A 193 8.78 0.19 21.31
CA TYR A 193 9.30 -1.15 21.54
C TYR A 193 9.97 -1.73 20.31
N GLY A 194 10.94 -2.61 20.53
CA GLY A 194 11.68 -3.29 19.48
C GLY A 194 12.82 -2.47 18.88
N THR A 195 13.53 -3.09 17.96
CA THR A 195 14.70 -2.54 17.27
C THR A 195 14.53 -2.66 15.76
N LYS A 196 15.39 -2.02 14.97
CA LYS A 196 15.38 -2.02 13.50
C LYS A 196 14.20 -1.23 12.90
N GLU A 197 13.93 -1.53 11.63
CA GLU A 197 12.98 -0.79 10.80
C GLU A 197 11.52 -1.10 11.16
N TYR A 198 10.61 -0.22 10.77
CA TYR A 198 9.16 -0.33 10.94
C TYR A 198 8.49 -0.78 9.63
N TRP A 199 8.93 -1.92 9.07
CA TRP A 199 8.47 -2.38 7.75
C TRP A 199 7.40 -3.48 7.82
N ALA A 200 7.13 -4.03 8.99
CA ALA A 200 6.06 -5.00 9.14
C ALA A 200 4.72 -4.30 9.13
N CYS A 201 3.80 -4.77 8.28
CA CYS A 201 2.45 -4.25 8.22
C CYS A 201 1.72 -4.50 9.55
N PRO A 202 1.18 -3.47 10.23
CA PRO A 202 0.31 -3.66 11.36
C PRO A 202 -0.94 -4.47 10.98
N MET A 203 -1.50 -5.20 11.92
CA MET A 203 -2.74 -5.96 11.75
C MET A 203 -3.70 -5.63 12.88
N ILE A 204 -4.99 -5.50 12.55
CA ILE A 204 -6.05 -5.32 13.55
C ILE A 204 -6.97 -6.52 13.52
N SER A 205 -7.23 -7.11 14.70
CA SER A 205 -8.20 -8.19 14.89
C SER A 205 -8.88 -8.01 16.24
N ASP A 206 -10.21 -8.09 16.26
CA ASP A 206 -11.04 -8.03 17.47
C ASP A 206 -10.77 -6.81 18.37
N GLY A 207 -10.45 -5.67 17.75
CA GLY A 207 -10.13 -4.42 18.45
C GLY A 207 -8.75 -4.39 19.09
N VAL A 208 -7.87 -5.30 18.69
CA VAL A 208 -6.46 -5.31 19.08
C VAL A 208 -5.60 -5.08 17.83
N MET A 209 -4.72 -4.10 17.90
CA MET A 209 -3.72 -3.85 16.89
C MET A 209 -2.39 -4.50 17.27
N TYR A 210 -1.86 -5.30 16.37
CA TYR A 210 -0.57 -5.95 16.49
C TYR A 210 0.45 -5.25 15.61
N VAL A 211 1.55 -4.82 16.22
CA VAL A 211 2.67 -4.16 15.52
C VAL A 211 3.95 -4.91 15.81
N ARG A 212 4.61 -5.40 14.77
CA ARG A 212 5.92 -6.04 14.88
C ARG A 212 7.03 -5.07 14.54
N ARG A 213 8.07 -5.05 15.38
CA ARG A 213 9.33 -4.37 15.09
C ARG A 213 10.51 -5.21 15.55
N GLY A 214 11.28 -5.73 14.59
CA GLY A 214 12.38 -6.65 14.88
C GLY A 214 11.90 -7.94 15.56
N ASP A 215 12.33 -8.16 16.76
CA ASP A 215 12.03 -9.32 17.61
C ASP A 215 10.84 -9.10 18.57
N VAL A 216 10.25 -7.90 18.58
CA VAL A 216 9.11 -7.55 19.44
C VAL A 216 7.81 -7.53 18.65
N LEU A 217 6.78 -8.17 19.17
CA LEU A 217 5.38 -8.03 18.78
C LEU A 217 4.63 -7.33 19.90
N ALA A 218 4.16 -6.11 19.66
CA ALA A 218 3.37 -5.34 20.59
C ALA A 218 1.88 -5.42 20.23
N ALA A 219 1.01 -5.48 21.24
CA ALA A 219 -0.44 -5.48 21.09
C ALA A 219 -1.03 -4.24 21.77
N TYR A 220 -1.88 -3.51 21.07
CA TYR A 220 -2.54 -2.30 21.53
C TYR A 220 -4.05 -2.48 21.48
N ASP A 221 -4.74 -2.18 22.58
CA ASP A 221 -6.20 -2.08 22.58
C ASP A 221 -6.62 -0.81 21.83
N VAL A 222 -7.31 -1.00 20.71
CA VAL A 222 -7.80 0.09 19.84
C VAL A 222 -9.32 0.15 19.78
N LYS A 223 -10.03 -0.53 20.69
CA LYS A 223 -11.49 -0.44 20.82
C LYS A 223 -11.91 0.96 21.17
N ALA A 224 -12.98 1.42 20.55
CA ALA A 224 -13.66 2.63 21.01
C ALA A 224 -14.13 2.43 22.45
N LYS A 225 -13.86 3.40 23.31
CA LYS A 225 -14.33 3.45 24.71
C LYS A 225 -15.60 4.26 24.78
#